data_692ec43deeddd9af5a1a560765bd8352
#
_entry.id   692ec43deeddd9af5a1a560765bd8352
#
_cell.length_a   1.000
_cell.length_b   1.000
_cell.length_c   1.000
_cell.angle_alpha   90.00
_cell.angle_beta   90.00
_cell.angle_gamma   90.00
#
_symmetry.space_group_name_H-M   'P 1'
#
loop_
_entity.id
_entity.type
_entity.pdbx_description
1 polymer ?
#
loop_
_entity_poly.entity_id
_entity_poly.type
_entity_poly.pdbx_seq_one_letter_code
_entity_poly.pdbx_strand_id
1 'polypeptide(L)'
;MGEFENAESSFRKAIAIMDGNANAHNNLGNTLRDLGRLDEAYASYTRTIQLAPEFEEALINRWRLLFEKGDFSGALLDLNRCNSGRASACRLETLYALGKFEEIHETMEILSWSDKKNIRIAAFSSFLNHQEKKVNSYNFCKAPLSFIYSSSINPCSESVEKFTGGVISELACIPDVWEPPNRSTHKGFQTPSYLNIFSYKSENLCRLESLIKEEIDRYRALHLSESCTYIADWPCESELHGWCVKLTRQGFQSLHIHPSGWMSGVVYLKVIPSANNDEGAIEFSLNGTNYANKDAPSRLYRPALGDILLFPSSLHHRTIPFHADVDRISIAFDLKPVMTT
;
A
#
# COMPACT_ATOMS: atom_id res chain seq x y z
N MET A 1 12.27 19.51 5.78
CA MET A 1 11.94 20.10 7.12
C MET A 1 11.17 21.40 6.98
N GLY A 2 11.66 22.43 6.29
CA GLY A 2 10.98 23.75 6.23
C GLY A 2 9.52 23.78 5.75
N GLU A 3 9.06 22.77 5.03
CA GLU A 3 7.65 22.70 4.60
C GLU A 3 6.69 22.32 5.74
N PHE A 4 7.09 21.44 6.65
CA PHE A 4 6.27 21.06 7.80
C PHE A 4 6.20 22.17 8.84
N GLU A 5 7.29 22.91 9.09
CA GLU A 5 7.28 24.07 9.98
C GLU A 5 6.40 25.20 9.43
N ASN A 6 6.42 25.42 8.12
CA ASN A 6 5.54 26.38 7.46
C ASN A 6 4.06 25.96 7.54
N ALA A 7 3.78 24.67 7.36
CA ALA A 7 2.43 24.11 7.52
C ALA A 7 1.93 24.28 8.97
N GLU A 8 2.76 23.93 9.97
CA GLU A 8 2.44 24.14 11.39
C GLU A 8 2.10 25.60 11.68
N SER A 9 2.95 26.54 11.25
CA SER A 9 2.71 27.97 11.42
C SER A 9 1.37 28.42 10.82
N SER A 10 1.06 27.91 9.62
CA SER A 10 -0.18 28.24 8.93
C SER A 10 -1.42 27.70 9.66
N PHE A 11 -1.38 26.44 10.13
CA PHE A 11 -2.49 25.87 10.90
C PHE A 11 -2.66 26.53 12.26
N ARG A 12 -1.57 26.88 12.96
CA ARG A 12 -1.67 27.65 14.22
C ARG A 12 -2.29 29.03 14.02
N LYS A 13 -1.97 29.72 12.92
CA LYS A 13 -2.62 31.00 12.57
C LYS A 13 -4.11 30.81 12.27
N ALA A 14 -4.48 29.76 11.53
CA ALA A 14 -5.88 29.45 11.25
C ALA A 14 -6.67 29.17 12.54
N ILE A 15 -6.10 28.43 13.48
CA ILE A 15 -6.69 28.16 14.80
C ILE A 15 -6.81 29.44 15.64
N ALA A 16 -5.81 30.35 15.62
CA ALA A 16 -5.85 31.63 16.33
C ALA A 16 -6.99 32.52 15.81
N ILE A 17 -7.32 32.43 14.51
CA ILE A 17 -8.46 33.18 13.93
C ILE A 17 -9.78 32.49 14.27
N MET A 18 -9.83 31.15 14.25
CA MET A 18 -11.04 30.37 14.49
C MET A 18 -10.69 29.08 15.26
N ASP A 19 -10.74 29.14 16.61
CA ASP A 19 -10.43 28.00 17.49
C ASP A 19 -11.37 26.81 17.27
N GLY A 20 -12.59 27.03 16.79
CA GLY A 20 -13.57 26.00 16.46
C GLY A 20 -13.30 25.26 15.12
N ASN A 21 -12.20 25.52 14.42
CA ASN A 21 -11.90 24.89 13.14
C ASN A 21 -11.31 23.47 13.33
N ALA A 22 -12.19 22.46 13.35
CA ALA A 22 -11.80 21.07 13.53
C ALA A 22 -10.80 20.57 12.45
N ASN A 23 -10.96 21.00 11.19
CA ASN A 23 -10.02 20.65 10.11
C ASN A 23 -8.62 21.20 10.37
N ALA A 24 -8.50 22.44 10.86
CA ALA A 24 -7.20 23.04 11.17
C ALA A 24 -6.50 22.29 12.32
N HIS A 25 -7.23 21.87 13.35
CA HIS A 25 -6.70 21.04 14.44
C HIS A 25 -6.28 19.66 13.94
N ASN A 26 -7.08 18.98 13.11
CA ASN A 26 -6.70 17.67 12.53
C ASN A 26 -5.42 17.78 11.69
N ASN A 27 -5.34 18.78 10.82
CA ASN A 27 -4.18 18.99 9.95
C ASN A 27 -2.93 19.41 10.74
N LEU A 28 -3.08 20.20 11.81
CA LEU A 28 -2.00 20.47 12.76
C LEU A 28 -1.51 19.16 13.41
N GLY A 29 -2.43 18.27 13.82
CA GLY A 29 -2.10 16.96 14.36
C GLY A 29 -1.31 16.10 13.37
N ASN A 30 -1.68 16.07 12.09
CA ASN A 30 -0.94 15.39 11.05
C ASN A 30 0.48 15.94 10.90
N THR A 31 0.62 17.27 10.84
CA THR A 31 1.91 17.95 10.72
C THR A 31 2.81 17.67 11.93
N LEU A 32 2.26 17.73 13.13
CA LEU A 32 3.00 17.45 14.37
C LEU A 32 3.46 15.98 14.46
N ARG A 33 2.62 15.04 14.02
CA ARG A 33 3.00 13.63 13.92
C ARG A 33 4.18 13.45 12.94
N ASP A 34 4.11 14.09 11.77
CA ASP A 34 5.16 13.99 10.75
C ASP A 34 6.48 14.67 11.22
N LEU A 35 6.39 15.63 12.15
CA LEU A 35 7.51 16.22 12.90
C LEU A 35 7.98 15.36 14.10
N GLY A 36 7.34 14.22 14.38
CA GLY A 36 7.66 13.35 15.52
C GLY A 36 7.16 13.85 16.87
N ARG A 37 6.37 14.93 16.91
CA ARG A 37 5.82 15.56 18.14
C ARG A 37 4.49 14.89 18.51
N LEU A 38 4.56 13.61 18.90
CA LEU A 38 3.39 12.73 19.03
C LEU A 38 2.39 13.16 20.11
N ASP A 39 2.85 13.72 21.25
CA ASP A 39 1.95 14.17 22.32
C ASP A 39 1.15 15.40 21.91
N GLU A 40 1.75 16.33 21.17
CA GLU A 40 1.05 17.48 20.63
C GLU A 40 0.09 17.08 19.50
N ALA A 41 0.47 16.10 18.67
CA ALA A 41 -0.43 15.52 17.67
C ALA A 41 -1.66 14.89 18.33
N TYR A 42 -1.47 14.12 19.40
CA TYR A 42 -2.56 13.53 20.18
C TYR A 42 -3.51 14.61 20.75
N ALA A 43 -2.96 15.68 21.31
CA ALA A 43 -3.77 16.82 21.82
C ALA A 43 -4.58 17.48 20.70
N SER A 44 -3.97 17.66 19.52
CA SER A 44 -4.62 18.27 18.36
C SER A 44 -5.77 17.39 17.83
N TYR A 45 -5.58 16.07 17.70
CA TYR A 45 -6.65 15.15 17.33
C TYR A 45 -7.76 15.10 18.39
N THR A 46 -7.40 15.14 19.68
CA THR A 46 -8.37 15.18 20.77
C THR A 46 -9.22 16.45 20.69
N ARG A 47 -8.61 17.61 20.40
CA ARG A 47 -9.36 18.85 20.20
C ARG A 47 -10.28 18.76 18.99
N THR A 48 -9.83 18.16 17.88
CA THR A 48 -10.68 17.90 16.71
C THR A 48 -11.91 17.09 17.08
N ILE A 49 -11.74 16.00 17.83
CA ILE A 49 -12.83 15.10 18.23
C ILE A 49 -13.79 15.78 19.24
N GLN A 50 -13.30 16.70 20.07
CA GLN A 50 -14.17 17.53 20.93
C GLN A 50 -15.04 18.49 20.12
N LEU A 51 -14.49 19.09 19.07
CA LEU A 51 -15.19 20.03 18.18
C LEU A 51 -16.14 19.32 17.21
N ALA A 52 -15.74 18.16 16.72
CA ALA A 52 -16.48 17.35 15.76
C ALA A 52 -16.38 15.86 16.15
N PRO A 53 -17.28 15.35 17.01
CA PRO A 53 -17.23 14.00 17.54
C PRO A 53 -17.24 12.88 16.50
N GLU A 54 -17.82 13.11 15.34
CA GLU A 54 -17.91 12.15 14.22
C GLU A 54 -16.82 12.34 13.17
N PHE A 55 -15.76 13.10 13.48
CA PHE A 55 -14.64 13.31 12.54
C PHE A 55 -13.77 12.05 12.47
N GLU A 56 -14.17 11.13 11.59
CA GLU A 56 -13.58 9.78 11.51
C GLU A 56 -12.08 9.80 11.24
N GLU A 57 -11.59 10.73 10.41
CA GLU A 57 -10.16 10.83 10.13
C GLU A 57 -9.34 11.14 11.39
N ALA A 58 -9.83 12.04 12.26
CA ALA A 58 -9.17 12.35 13.52
C ALA A 58 -9.21 11.17 14.50
N LEU A 59 -10.32 10.43 14.55
CA LEU A 59 -10.44 9.19 15.33
C LEU A 59 -9.42 8.15 14.87
N ILE A 60 -9.29 7.91 13.57
CA ILE A 60 -8.31 6.97 13.00
C ILE A 60 -6.87 7.47 13.21
N ASN A 61 -6.62 8.76 13.12
CA ASN A 61 -5.29 9.33 13.35
C ASN A 61 -4.90 9.20 14.83
N ARG A 62 -5.84 9.45 15.77
CA ARG A 62 -5.61 9.25 17.20
C ARG A 62 -5.48 7.78 17.56
N TRP A 63 -6.30 6.89 16.96
CA TRP A 63 -6.13 5.45 17.06
C TRP A 63 -4.70 5.01 16.75
N ARG A 64 -4.10 5.52 15.67
CA ARG A 64 -2.72 5.15 15.32
C ARG A 64 -1.73 5.47 16.43
N LEU A 65 -1.81 6.67 17.02
CA LEU A 65 -0.94 7.05 18.14
C LEU A 65 -1.17 6.20 19.39
N LEU A 66 -2.43 5.87 19.69
CA LEU A 66 -2.78 5.00 20.81
C LEU A 66 -2.27 3.58 20.59
N PHE A 67 -2.44 3.06 19.37
CA PHE A 67 -1.96 1.73 18.99
C PHE A 67 -0.44 1.63 19.10
N GLU A 68 0.30 2.61 18.60
CA GLU A 68 1.77 2.69 18.71
C GLU A 68 2.25 2.79 20.17
N LYS A 69 1.48 3.44 21.04
CA LYS A 69 1.74 3.51 22.50
C LYS A 69 1.32 2.24 23.26
N GLY A 70 0.68 1.27 22.61
CA GLY A 70 0.17 0.05 23.24
C GLY A 70 -1.16 0.24 23.99
N ASP A 71 -1.79 1.41 23.93
CA ASP A 71 -3.15 1.62 24.47
C ASP A 71 -4.21 1.13 23.50
N PHE A 72 -4.28 -0.21 23.36
CA PHE A 72 -5.23 -0.85 22.46
C PHE A 72 -6.68 -0.67 22.89
N SER A 73 -6.94 -0.51 24.19
CA SER A 73 -8.27 -0.26 24.71
C SER A 73 -8.79 1.12 24.32
N GLY A 74 -7.98 2.15 24.51
CA GLY A 74 -8.28 3.51 24.07
C GLY A 74 -8.42 3.59 22.54
N ALA A 75 -7.54 2.90 21.81
CA ALA A 75 -7.58 2.78 20.36
C ALA A 75 -8.91 2.16 19.87
N LEU A 76 -9.39 1.09 20.52
CA LEU A 76 -10.66 0.44 20.17
C LEU A 76 -11.87 1.34 20.42
N LEU A 77 -11.86 2.16 21.47
CA LEU A 77 -12.93 3.13 21.75
C LEU A 77 -13.10 4.15 20.62
N ASP A 78 -12.02 4.63 20.05
CA ASP A 78 -12.08 5.56 18.91
C ASP A 78 -12.68 4.86 17.68
N LEU A 79 -12.23 3.65 17.38
CA LEU A 79 -12.70 2.90 16.21
C LEU A 79 -14.15 2.46 16.30
N ASN A 80 -14.70 2.26 17.51
CA ASN A 80 -16.13 1.92 17.71
C ASN A 80 -17.08 3.07 17.33
N ARG A 81 -16.54 4.27 17.11
CA ARG A 81 -17.27 5.45 16.63
C ARG A 81 -17.17 5.63 15.11
N CYS A 82 -16.43 4.78 14.44
CA CYS A 82 -16.15 4.85 13.01
C CYS A 82 -16.90 3.75 12.26
N ASN A 83 -17.32 4.05 11.01
CA ASN A 83 -18.09 3.12 10.19
C ASN A 83 -17.43 2.79 8.84
N SER A 84 -16.30 3.41 8.48
CA SER A 84 -15.63 3.12 7.21
C SER A 84 -14.98 1.74 7.18
N GLY A 85 -14.80 1.19 5.99
CA GLY A 85 -14.07 -0.06 5.80
C GLY A 85 -12.60 0.04 6.26
N ARG A 86 -12.01 1.26 6.26
CA ARG A 86 -10.67 1.51 6.85
C ARG A 86 -10.70 1.31 8.36
N ALA A 87 -11.68 1.87 9.04
CA ALA A 87 -11.84 1.73 10.49
C ALA A 87 -12.13 0.27 10.88
N SER A 88 -12.91 -0.46 10.07
CA SER A 88 -13.17 -1.88 10.28
C SER A 88 -11.90 -2.72 10.23
N ALA A 89 -11.00 -2.45 9.27
CA ALA A 89 -9.70 -3.11 9.21
C ALA A 89 -8.84 -2.78 10.45
N CYS A 90 -8.74 -1.50 10.85
CA CYS A 90 -8.02 -1.07 12.05
C CYS A 90 -8.60 -1.70 13.33
N ARG A 91 -9.93 -1.88 13.38
CA ARG A 91 -10.60 -2.55 14.50
C ARG A 91 -10.17 -4.02 14.61
N LEU A 92 -10.13 -4.76 13.52
CA LEU A 92 -9.66 -6.15 13.49
C LEU A 92 -8.20 -6.26 13.98
N GLU A 93 -7.32 -5.37 13.53
CA GLU A 93 -5.92 -5.30 13.99
C GLU A 93 -5.83 -5.02 15.50
N THR A 94 -6.69 -4.13 16.02
CA THR A 94 -6.74 -3.78 17.44
C THR A 94 -7.30 -4.92 18.29
N LEU A 95 -8.35 -5.60 17.82
CA LEU A 95 -8.91 -6.78 18.47
C LEU A 95 -7.88 -7.92 18.53
N TYR A 96 -7.07 -8.08 17.47
CA TYR A 96 -5.98 -9.06 17.44
C TYR A 96 -4.92 -8.73 18.49
N ALA A 97 -4.50 -7.47 18.60
CA ALA A 97 -3.55 -7.01 19.61
C ALA A 97 -4.07 -7.21 21.05
N LEU A 98 -5.39 -7.16 21.26
CA LEU A 98 -6.07 -7.44 22.52
C LEU A 98 -6.32 -8.94 22.78
N GLY A 99 -6.06 -9.82 21.82
CA GLY A 99 -6.34 -11.25 21.92
C GLY A 99 -7.84 -11.61 21.88
N LYS A 100 -8.69 -10.74 21.34
CA LYS A 100 -10.16 -10.88 21.30
C LYS A 100 -10.63 -11.64 20.07
N PHE A 101 -10.28 -12.91 19.98
CA PHE A 101 -10.52 -13.72 18.77
C PHE A 101 -12.00 -13.97 18.48
N GLU A 102 -12.87 -14.11 19.49
CA GLU A 102 -14.31 -14.27 19.30
C GLU A 102 -14.90 -13.05 18.59
N GLU A 103 -14.59 -11.83 19.08
CA GLU A 103 -15.04 -10.58 18.45
C GLU A 103 -14.48 -10.41 17.01
N ILE A 104 -13.28 -10.92 16.74
CA ILE A 104 -12.70 -10.93 15.38
C ILE A 104 -13.56 -11.82 14.47
N HIS A 105 -13.91 -13.04 14.88
CA HIS A 105 -14.68 -13.97 14.05
C HIS A 105 -16.08 -13.44 13.75
N GLU A 106 -16.79 -12.90 14.75
CA GLU A 106 -18.08 -12.25 14.57
C GLU A 106 -17.99 -11.08 13.58
N THR A 107 -16.98 -10.22 13.75
CA THR A 107 -16.75 -9.07 12.87
C THR A 107 -16.43 -9.54 11.44
N MET A 108 -15.57 -10.56 11.27
CA MET A 108 -15.20 -11.11 9.96
C MET A 108 -16.41 -11.73 9.24
N GLU A 109 -17.32 -12.38 9.96
CA GLU A 109 -18.55 -12.92 9.39
C GLU A 109 -19.42 -11.81 8.81
N ILE A 110 -19.66 -10.73 9.56
CA ILE A 110 -20.42 -9.56 9.10
C ILE A 110 -19.74 -8.93 7.86
N LEU A 111 -18.43 -8.72 7.91
CA LEU A 111 -17.68 -8.09 6.83
C LEU A 111 -17.58 -8.96 5.57
N SER A 112 -17.73 -10.28 5.68
CA SER A 112 -17.70 -11.20 4.54
C SER A 112 -18.83 -10.96 3.52
N TRP A 113 -19.91 -10.32 3.94
CA TRP A 113 -21.04 -9.97 3.06
C TRP A 113 -21.26 -8.45 2.95
N SER A 114 -20.92 -7.65 3.98
CA SER A 114 -21.13 -6.20 3.96
C SER A 114 -20.00 -5.42 3.30
N ASP A 115 -18.74 -5.92 3.35
CA ASP A 115 -17.56 -5.27 2.79
C ASP A 115 -16.54 -6.30 2.21
N LYS A 116 -17.05 -7.24 1.40
CA LYS A 116 -16.31 -8.40 0.90
C LYS A 116 -15.12 -8.09 -0.03
N LYS A 117 -14.96 -6.82 -0.44
CA LYS A 117 -13.91 -6.35 -1.37
C LYS A 117 -12.85 -5.48 -0.71
N ASN A 118 -12.86 -5.37 0.59
CA ASN A 118 -11.90 -4.54 1.31
C ASN A 118 -10.51 -5.20 1.36
N ILE A 119 -9.57 -4.56 0.69
CA ILE A 119 -8.19 -5.05 0.53
C ILE A 119 -7.45 -5.18 1.86
N ARG A 120 -7.70 -4.28 2.83
CA ARG A 120 -7.07 -4.34 4.16
C ARG A 120 -7.59 -5.51 4.98
N ILE A 121 -8.90 -5.73 4.94
CA ILE A 121 -9.55 -6.86 5.60
C ILE A 121 -9.10 -8.18 4.95
N ALA A 122 -8.95 -8.20 3.62
CA ALA A 122 -8.44 -9.36 2.88
C ALA A 122 -7.02 -9.75 3.32
N ALA A 123 -6.14 -8.75 3.50
CA ALA A 123 -4.78 -8.96 3.99
C ALA A 123 -4.78 -9.58 5.40
N PHE A 124 -5.53 -8.98 6.33
CA PHE A 124 -5.68 -9.48 7.69
C PHE A 124 -6.31 -10.89 7.73
N SER A 125 -7.35 -11.14 6.92
CA SER A 125 -8.02 -12.44 6.80
C SER A 125 -7.05 -13.55 6.43
N SER A 126 -6.16 -13.30 5.45
CA SER A 126 -5.17 -14.28 5.00
C SER A 126 -4.15 -14.61 6.10
N PHE A 127 -3.72 -13.60 6.85
CA PHE A 127 -2.85 -13.78 8.02
C PHE A 127 -3.56 -14.60 9.12
N LEU A 128 -4.80 -14.25 9.47
CA LEU A 128 -5.58 -14.94 10.50
C LEU A 128 -5.81 -16.41 10.15
N ASN A 129 -6.16 -16.72 8.88
CA ASN A 129 -6.31 -18.08 8.39
C ASN A 129 -5.05 -18.93 8.63
N HIS A 130 -3.88 -18.34 8.37
CA HIS A 130 -2.62 -19.02 8.61
C HIS A 130 -2.35 -19.19 10.11
N GLN A 131 -2.57 -18.15 10.90
CA GLN A 131 -2.35 -18.12 12.35
C GLN A 131 -3.16 -19.20 13.07
N GLU A 132 -4.44 -19.35 12.72
CA GLU A 132 -5.35 -20.28 13.35
C GLU A 132 -5.43 -21.65 12.66
N LYS A 133 -4.76 -21.80 11.51
CA LYS A 133 -4.87 -22.99 10.65
C LYS A 133 -6.32 -23.34 10.28
N LYS A 134 -7.15 -22.32 10.16
CA LYS A 134 -8.56 -22.43 9.88
C LYS A 134 -8.99 -21.32 8.91
N VAL A 135 -9.77 -21.67 7.89
CA VAL A 135 -10.30 -20.71 6.93
C VAL A 135 -11.50 -20.00 7.55
N ASN A 136 -11.45 -18.64 7.62
CA ASN A 136 -12.56 -17.82 8.04
C ASN A 136 -13.54 -17.54 6.87
N SER A 137 -14.65 -16.86 7.17
CA SER A 137 -15.73 -16.58 6.22
C SER A 137 -15.35 -15.53 5.14
N TYR A 138 -14.30 -14.72 5.35
CA TYR A 138 -13.89 -13.67 4.42
C TYR A 138 -13.14 -14.23 3.22
N ASN A 139 -13.87 -14.49 2.12
CA ASN A 139 -13.35 -15.21 0.96
C ASN A 139 -12.82 -14.27 -0.15
N PHE A 140 -12.06 -13.23 0.17
CA PHE A 140 -11.47 -12.39 -0.88
C PHE A 140 -10.38 -13.16 -1.65
N CYS A 141 -9.31 -13.56 -0.98
CA CYS A 141 -8.21 -14.35 -1.52
C CYS A 141 -7.56 -15.14 -0.37
N LYS A 142 -7.89 -16.45 -0.25
CA LYS A 142 -7.48 -17.27 0.90
C LYS A 142 -6.00 -17.59 0.96
N ALA A 143 -5.35 -17.67 -0.19
CA ALA A 143 -3.95 -18.06 -0.34
C ALA A 143 -3.21 -17.05 -1.27
N PRO A 144 -3.07 -15.77 -0.90
CA PRO A 144 -2.57 -14.74 -1.81
C PRO A 144 -1.14 -15.00 -2.32
N LEU A 145 -0.33 -15.75 -1.60
CA LEU A 145 1.02 -16.15 -2.05
C LEU A 145 0.99 -17.07 -3.29
N SER A 146 -0.07 -17.85 -3.49
CA SER A 146 -0.22 -18.69 -4.67
C SER A 146 -0.61 -17.91 -5.93
N PHE A 147 -1.06 -16.68 -5.76
CA PHE A 147 -1.42 -15.77 -6.84
C PHE A 147 -0.26 -14.86 -7.27
N ILE A 148 0.96 -15.08 -6.76
CA ILE A 148 2.14 -14.38 -7.26
C ILE A 148 2.49 -14.97 -8.62
N TYR A 149 2.42 -14.13 -9.64
CA TYR A 149 2.78 -14.45 -11.03
C TYR A 149 4.05 -13.70 -11.41
N SER A 150 4.94 -14.38 -12.12
CA SER A 150 6.17 -13.78 -12.66
C SER A 150 6.32 -14.12 -14.13
N SER A 151 6.69 -13.13 -14.93
CA SER A 151 6.99 -13.25 -16.34
C SER A 151 8.08 -12.23 -16.70
N SER A 152 8.49 -12.17 -17.96
CA SER A 152 9.38 -11.13 -18.49
C SER A 152 8.70 -10.44 -19.65
N ILE A 153 8.79 -9.10 -19.69
CA ILE A 153 8.27 -8.33 -20.82
C ILE A 153 9.00 -8.70 -22.10
N ASN A 154 8.25 -8.87 -23.19
CA ASN A 154 8.81 -9.15 -24.51
C ASN A 154 8.47 -8.00 -25.47
N PRO A 155 9.40 -7.07 -25.73
CA PRO A 155 9.14 -5.92 -26.62
C PRO A 155 9.10 -6.29 -28.12
N CYS A 156 9.23 -7.56 -28.50
CA CYS A 156 9.11 -8.16 -29.84
C CYS A 156 10.06 -7.60 -30.91
N SER A 157 10.30 -6.30 -30.95
CA SER A 157 11.06 -5.62 -32.03
C SER A 157 12.48 -5.20 -31.67
N GLU A 158 12.87 -5.36 -30.39
CA GLU A 158 14.17 -4.92 -29.86
C GLU A 158 14.54 -5.69 -28.59
N SER A 159 15.79 -5.53 -28.10
CA SER A 159 16.20 -6.15 -26.84
C SER A 159 15.53 -5.48 -25.64
N VAL A 160 15.39 -6.24 -24.55
CA VAL A 160 14.81 -5.74 -23.28
C VAL A 160 15.63 -4.56 -22.75
N GLU A 161 16.95 -4.60 -22.87
CA GLU A 161 17.86 -3.52 -22.44
C GLU A 161 17.58 -2.21 -23.19
N LYS A 162 17.38 -2.29 -24.51
CA LYS A 162 17.11 -1.10 -25.32
C LYS A 162 15.73 -0.54 -25.00
N PHE A 163 14.72 -1.40 -24.88
CA PHE A 163 13.37 -0.98 -24.54
C PHE A 163 13.29 -0.34 -23.16
N THR A 164 13.85 -0.99 -22.12
CA THR A 164 13.85 -0.46 -20.74
C THR A 164 14.65 0.83 -20.65
N GLY A 165 15.75 0.96 -21.41
CA GLY A 165 16.50 2.22 -21.52
C GLY A 165 15.68 3.35 -22.13
N GLY A 166 14.87 3.06 -23.16
CA GLY A 166 13.93 4.00 -23.76
C GLY A 166 12.87 4.46 -22.76
N VAL A 167 12.27 3.52 -22.01
CA VAL A 167 11.28 3.84 -20.94
C VAL A 167 11.93 4.73 -19.86
N ILE A 168 13.14 4.39 -19.39
CA ILE A 168 13.86 5.21 -18.38
C ILE A 168 14.11 6.65 -18.90
N SER A 169 14.45 6.80 -20.18
CA SER A 169 14.67 8.12 -20.79
C SER A 169 13.39 8.96 -20.82
N GLU A 170 12.24 8.35 -21.08
CA GLU A 170 10.93 9.03 -21.02
C GLU A 170 10.54 9.39 -19.59
N LEU A 171 10.78 8.49 -18.63
CA LEU A 171 10.51 8.73 -17.20
C LEU A 171 11.34 9.89 -16.63
N ALA A 172 12.53 10.15 -17.16
CA ALA A 172 13.37 11.26 -16.72
C ALA A 172 12.73 12.66 -16.96
N CYS A 173 11.70 12.74 -17.80
CA CYS A 173 10.91 13.95 -18.03
C CYS A 173 9.72 14.10 -17.07
N ILE A 174 9.44 13.10 -16.24
CA ILE A 174 8.34 13.11 -15.29
C ILE A 174 8.88 13.51 -13.91
N PRO A 175 8.20 14.44 -13.19
CA PRO A 175 8.63 14.84 -11.85
C PRO A 175 8.69 13.65 -10.89
N ASP A 176 9.72 13.62 -10.06
CA ASP A 176 9.84 12.70 -8.93
C ASP A 176 10.13 13.45 -7.61
N VAL A 177 9.91 12.80 -6.50
CA VAL A 177 10.08 13.35 -5.14
C VAL A 177 10.95 12.38 -4.34
N TRP A 178 11.99 12.93 -3.70
CA TRP A 178 12.83 12.19 -2.76
C TRP A 178 12.06 11.87 -1.48
N GLU A 179 12.05 10.59 -1.08
CA GLU A 179 11.39 10.11 0.14
C GLU A 179 10.01 10.75 0.36
N PRO A 180 9.06 10.53 -0.56
CA PRO A 180 7.78 11.23 -0.48
C PRO A 180 7.06 10.90 0.83
N PRO A 181 6.51 11.92 1.52
CA PRO A 181 5.91 11.75 2.83
C PRO A 181 4.74 10.77 2.79
N ASN A 182 4.59 9.98 3.86
CA ASN A 182 3.55 8.95 4.00
C ASN A 182 3.57 7.86 2.89
N ARG A 183 4.74 7.57 2.33
CA ARG A 183 4.98 6.51 1.37
C ARG A 183 5.96 5.46 1.92
N SER A 184 5.95 4.28 1.30
CA SER A 184 6.84 3.18 1.68
C SER A 184 8.28 3.36 1.19
N THR A 185 8.55 4.33 0.31
CA THR A 185 9.86 4.54 -0.32
C THR A 185 10.80 5.30 0.60
N HIS A 186 11.97 4.69 0.88
CA HIS A 186 13.07 5.22 1.67
C HIS A 186 14.37 5.20 0.87
N LYS A 187 15.19 6.24 0.99
CA LYS A 187 16.43 6.46 0.23
C LYS A 187 16.21 6.26 -1.27
N GLY A 188 15.18 6.92 -1.78
CA GLY A 188 14.81 6.84 -3.18
C GLY A 188 13.84 7.92 -3.61
N PHE A 189 13.62 7.99 -4.91
CA PHE A 189 12.67 8.89 -5.55
C PHE A 189 11.42 8.11 -5.97
N GLN A 190 10.29 8.77 -5.95
CA GLN A 190 9.04 8.24 -6.48
C GLN A 190 8.27 9.36 -7.17
N THR A 191 7.59 9.05 -8.28
CA THR A 191 6.67 10.02 -8.91
C THR A 191 5.54 10.36 -7.94
N PRO A 192 5.06 11.62 -7.91
CA PRO A 192 3.96 12.05 -7.05
C PRO A 192 2.72 11.17 -7.21
N SER A 193 2.01 10.92 -6.12
CA SER A 193 0.85 10.00 -6.10
C SER A 193 -0.36 10.44 -6.92
N TYR A 194 -0.45 11.73 -7.23
CA TYR A 194 -1.50 12.29 -8.09
C TYR A 194 -1.20 12.10 -9.58
N LEU A 195 0.04 11.71 -9.94
CA LEU A 195 0.42 11.44 -11.31
C LEU A 195 0.24 9.96 -11.63
N ASN A 196 -0.37 9.70 -12.77
CA ASN A 196 -0.34 8.39 -13.41
C ASN A 196 0.64 8.44 -14.59
N ILE A 197 1.74 7.70 -14.54
CA ILE A 197 2.76 7.76 -15.61
C ILE A 197 2.21 7.33 -16.96
N PHE A 198 1.18 6.48 -17.01
CA PHE A 198 0.53 6.05 -18.26
C PHE A 198 -0.37 7.13 -18.89
N SER A 199 -0.61 8.26 -18.19
CA SER A 199 -1.25 9.44 -18.80
C SER A 199 -0.30 10.22 -19.72
N TYR A 200 1.01 10.05 -19.58
CA TYR A 200 2.02 10.60 -20.49
C TYR A 200 2.10 9.72 -21.74
N LYS A 201 1.40 10.08 -22.80
CA LYS A 201 1.26 9.25 -24.01
C LYS A 201 2.54 9.25 -24.88
N SER A 202 3.71 8.99 -24.29
CA SER A 202 4.96 8.77 -24.99
C SER A 202 5.06 7.35 -25.56
N GLU A 203 5.90 7.12 -26.56
CA GLU A 203 5.94 5.88 -27.33
C GLU A 203 6.21 4.64 -26.46
N ASN A 204 7.30 4.67 -25.67
CA ASN A 204 7.71 3.51 -24.88
C ASN A 204 6.76 3.28 -23.69
N LEU A 205 6.20 4.35 -23.07
CA LEU A 205 5.21 4.20 -22.00
C LEU A 205 3.89 3.62 -22.52
N CYS A 206 3.43 4.00 -23.72
CA CYS A 206 2.25 3.37 -24.35
C CYS A 206 2.48 1.89 -24.66
N ARG A 207 3.67 1.54 -25.19
CA ARG A 207 4.04 0.15 -25.45
C ARG A 207 4.12 -0.66 -24.16
N LEU A 208 4.74 -0.11 -23.11
CA LEU A 208 4.83 -0.76 -21.82
C LEU A 208 3.43 -0.99 -21.21
N GLU A 209 2.54 0.01 -21.28
CA GLU A 209 1.14 -0.11 -20.85
C GLU A 209 0.45 -1.29 -21.56
N SER A 210 0.66 -1.45 -22.86
CA SER A 210 0.10 -2.54 -23.64
C SER A 210 0.64 -3.91 -23.21
N LEU A 211 1.96 -4.03 -23.03
CA LEU A 211 2.61 -5.26 -22.55
C LEU A 211 2.13 -5.66 -21.16
N ILE A 212 1.97 -4.68 -20.26
CA ILE A 212 1.42 -4.94 -18.92
C ILE A 212 -0.01 -5.46 -19.02
N LYS A 213 -0.86 -4.89 -19.86
CA LYS A 213 -2.25 -5.34 -20.05
C LYS A 213 -2.32 -6.77 -20.59
N GLU A 214 -1.45 -7.13 -21.52
CA GLU A 214 -1.36 -8.52 -22.01
C GLU A 214 -0.99 -9.50 -20.88
N GLU A 215 -0.04 -9.13 -20.01
CA GLU A 215 0.33 -9.97 -18.86
C GLU A 215 -0.80 -10.05 -17.82
N ILE A 216 -1.57 -8.98 -17.62
CA ILE A 216 -2.75 -8.98 -16.76
C ILE A 216 -3.81 -9.96 -17.30
N ASP A 217 -4.04 -9.97 -18.61
CA ASP A 217 -4.99 -10.91 -19.24
C ASP A 217 -4.52 -12.35 -19.09
N ARG A 218 -3.23 -12.64 -19.26
CA ARG A 218 -2.64 -13.97 -19.01
C ARG A 218 -2.78 -14.38 -17.55
N TYR A 219 -2.47 -13.47 -16.63
CA TYR A 219 -2.64 -13.68 -15.19
C TYR A 219 -4.07 -14.06 -14.84
N ARG A 220 -5.05 -13.28 -15.32
CA ARG A 220 -6.47 -13.56 -15.09
C ARG A 220 -6.88 -14.92 -15.66
N ALA A 221 -6.44 -15.25 -16.87
CA ALA A 221 -6.73 -16.52 -17.53
C ALA A 221 -6.21 -17.73 -16.73
N LEU A 222 -5.03 -17.63 -16.14
CA LEU A 222 -4.44 -18.70 -15.30
C LEU A 222 -5.27 -18.99 -14.04
N HIS A 223 -5.99 -18.02 -13.53
CA HIS A 223 -6.72 -18.12 -12.26
C HIS A 223 -8.24 -18.21 -12.41
N LEU A 224 -8.77 -18.36 -13.63
CA LEU A 224 -10.23 -18.38 -13.90
C LEU A 224 -10.99 -19.47 -13.14
N SER A 225 -10.33 -20.56 -12.74
CA SER A 225 -10.96 -21.66 -11.98
C SER A 225 -11.06 -21.40 -10.48
N GLU A 226 -10.46 -20.32 -9.99
CA GLU A 226 -10.46 -20.00 -8.57
C GLU A 226 -11.79 -19.37 -8.13
N SER A 227 -12.37 -19.90 -7.05
CA SER A 227 -13.71 -19.51 -6.56
C SER A 227 -13.69 -18.40 -5.50
N CYS A 228 -12.61 -17.63 -5.40
CA CYS A 228 -12.51 -16.51 -4.45
C CYS A 228 -13.06 -15.21 -5.05
N THR A 229 -13.47 -14.25 -4.19
CA THR A 229 -13.99 -12.93 -4.60
C THR A 229 -13.00 -12.18 -5.49
N TYR A 230 -11.70 -12.33 -5.26
CA TYR A 230 -10.63 -11.69 -6.05
C TYR A 230 -10.74 -12.02 -7.54
N ILE A 231 -11.09 -13.25 -7.89
CA ILE A 231 -11.24 -13.69 -9.30
C ILE A 231 -12.70 -13.60 -9.76
N ALA A 232 -13.65 -14.05 -8.94
CA ALA A 232 -15.07 -14.05 -9.31
C ALA A 232 -15.64 -12.65 -9.55
N ASP A 233 -15.20 -11.66 -8.76
CA ASP A 233 -15.63 -10.27 -8.84
C ASP A 233 -14.58 -9.38 -9.52
N TRP A 234 -13.77 -9.94 -10.43
CA TRP A 234 -12.78 -9.14 -11.17
C TRP A 234 -13.42 -7.90 -11.80
N PRO A 235 -12.82 -6.69 -11.66
CA PRO A 235 -13.43 -5.46 -12.15
C PRO A 235 -13.73 -5.52 -13.64
N CYS A 236 -14.98 -5.24 -14.04
CA CYS A 236 -15.36 -5.13 -15.45
C CYS A 236 -14.74 -3.91 -16.11
N GLU A 237 -14.65 -2.79 -15.35
CA GLU A 237 -13.99 -1.57 -15.76
C GLU A 237 -12.88 -1.26 -14.77
N SER A 238 -11.69 -0.98 -15.28
CA SER A 238 -10.51 -0.71 -14.47
C SER A 238 -9.56 0.22 -15.17
N GLU A 239 -8.81 0.98 -14.38
CA GLU A 239 -7.73 1.85 -14.83
C GLU A 239 -6.39 1.28 -14.36
N LEU A 240 -5.40 1.28 -15.26
CA LEU A 240 -4.02 1.02 -14.89
C LEU A 240 -3.38 2.31 -14.40
N HIS A 241 -3.02 2.36 -13.12
CA HIS A 241 -2.38 3.50 -12.49
C HIS A 241 -0.94 3.13 -12.11
N GLY A 242 0.03 3.75 -12.77
CA GLY A 242 1.45 3.46 -12.60
C GLY A 242 2.24 4.63 -12.03
N TRP A 243 3.32 4.29 -11.32
CA TRP A 243 4.30 5.25 -10.80
C TRP A 243 5.71 4.66 -10.88
N CYS A 244 6.70 5.53 -11.09
CA CYS A 244 8.11 5.16 -11.08
C CYS A 244 8.66 5.17 -9.65
N VAL A 245 9.46 4.16 -9.31
CA VAL A 245 10.23 4.07 -8.07
C VAL A 245 11.71 3.91 -8.44
N LYS A 246 12.54 4.85 -8.02
CA LYS A 246 13.98 4.83 -8.19
C LYS A 246 14.65 4.76 -6.82
N LEU A 247 15.18 3.61 -6.46
CA LEU A 247 15.90 3.38 -5.20
C LEU A 247 17.39 3.58 -5.42
N THR A 248 18.03 4.32 -4.51
CA THR A 248 19.48 4.50 -4.46
C THR A 248 20.11 3.52 -3.47
N ARG A 249 21.41 3.58 -3.25
CA ARG A 249 22.13 2.77 -2.27
C ARG A 249 21.42 2.77 -0.90
N GLN A 250 21.22 1.59 -0.32
CA GLN A 250 20.41 1.35 0.90
C GLN A 250 18.93 1.72 0.76
N GLY A 251 18.46 2.00 -0.44
CA GLY A 251 17.06 2.29 -0.71
C GLY A 251 16.18 1.04 -0.57
N PHE A 252 14.97 1.23 -0.10
CA PHE A 252 13.99 0.18 0.05
C PHE A 252 12.56 0.73 0.08
N GLN A 253 11.60 -0.15 -0.05
CA GLN A 253 10.20 0.12 0.30
C GLN A 253 9.85 -0.69 1.55
N SER A 254 9.31 -0.02 2.57
CA SER A 254 8.82 -0.67 3.80
C SER A 254 7.62 -1.57 3.51
N LEU A 255 7.32 -2.49 4.41
CA LEU A 255 6.20 -3.43 4.30
C LEU A 255 4.87 -2.68 4.13
N HIS A 256 4.13 -2.96 3.05
CA HIS A 256 2.87 -2.28 2.72
C HIS A 256 1.98 -3.12 1.81
N ILE A 257 0.74 -2.66 1.64
CA ILE A 257 -0.24 -3.13 0.65
C ILE A 257 -0.76 -1.93 -0.14
N HIS A 258 -1.53 -2.21 -1.20
CA HIS A 258 -2.17 -1.16 -2.02
C HIS A 258 -3.70 -1.17 -1.86
N PRO A 259 -4.24 -0.47 -0.85
CA PRO A 259 -5.67 -0.58 -0.49
C PRO A 259 -6.66 -0.11 -1.56
N SER A 260 -6.21 0.71 -2.51
CA SER A 260 -7.03 1.19 -3.63
C SER A 260 -6.89 0.36 -4.91
N GLY A 261 -5.94 -0.57 -4.95
CA GLY A 261 -5.74 -1.49 -6.06
C GLY A 261 -6.56 -2.76 -5.89
N TRP A 262 -6.96 -3.38 -7.00
CA TRP A 262 -7.46 -4.75 -7.02
C TRP A 262 -6.31 -5.74 -7.15
N MET A 263 -5.50 -5.54 -8.16
CA MET A 263 -4.26 -6.24 -8.43
C MET A 263 -3.12 -5.22 -8.49
N SER A 264 -1.97 -5.56 -7.95
CA SER A 264 -0.74 -4.78 -8.04
C SER A 264 0.29 -5.49 -8.88
N GLY A 265 1.21 -4.73 -9.45
CA GLY A 265 2.32 -5.28 -10.18
C GLY A 265 3.54 -4.37 -10.18
N VAL A 266 4.66 -4.92 -10.64
CA VAL A 266 5.91 -4.20 -10.79
C VAL A 266 6.67 -4.69 -12.01
N VAL A 267 7.18 -3.75 -12.82
CA VAL A 267 8.13 -4.02 -13.93
C VAL A 267 9.49 -3.47 -13.56
N TYR A 268 10.54 -4.28 -13.76
CA TYR A 268 11.92 -3.93 -13.40
C TYR A 268 12.67 -3.39 -14.61
N LEU A 269 12.95 -2.08 -14.62
CA LEU A 269 13.63 -1.38 -15.71
C LEU A 269 15.14 -1.32 -15.54
N LYS A 270 15.61 -1.37 -14.30
CA LYS A 270 17.01 -1.45 -13.92
C LYS A 270 17.14 -2.19 -12.60
N VAL A 271 17.96 -3.22 -12.58
CA VAL A 271 18.18 -4.06 -11.39
C VAL A 271 19.61 -3.89 -10.89
N ILE A 272 19.84 -4.20 -9.63
CA ILE A 272 21.19 -4.26 -9.07
C ILE A 272 21.90 -5.52 -9.60
N PRO A 273 23.26 -5.47 -9.75
CA PRO A 273 24.01 -6.67 -10.07
C PRO A 273 23.72 -7.78 -9.07
N SER A 274 23.53 -9.01 -9.55
CA SER A 274 23.25 -10.16 -8.68
C SER A 274 24.42 -10.36 -7.72
N ALA A 275 24.21 -9.99 -6.46
CA ALA A 275 25.02 -10.48 -5.36
C ALA A 275 24.42 -11.83 -4.90
N ASN A 276 25.23 -12.73 -4.31
CA ASN A 276 24.77 -14.00 -3.76
C ASN A 276 23.89 -13.83 -2.49
N ASN A 277 23.20 -12.73 -2.36
CA ASN A 277 22.36 -12.35 -1.23
C ASN A 277 20.98 -11.85 -1.73
N ASP A 278 20.08 -11.53 -0.83
CA ASP A 278 18.71 -11.12 -1.13
C ASP A 278 18.56 -9.61 -1.40
N GLU A 279 19.66 -8.88 -1.53
CA GLU A 279 19.67 -7.45 -1.78
C GLU A 279 18.87 -7.07 -3.03
N GLY A 280 18.02 -6.05 -2.91
CA GLY A 280 17.16 -5.57 -3.98
C GLY A 280 16.00 -6.50 -4.36
N ALA A 281 15.89 -7.66 -3.70
CA ALA A 281 14.75 -8.55 -3.89
C ALA A 281 13.45 -7.93 -3.39
N ILE A 282 12.32 -8.43 -3.88
CA ILE A 282 11.00 -8.19 -3.30
C ILE A 282 10.61 -9.38 -2.42
N GLU A 283 10.17 -9.10 -1.21
CA GLU A 283 9.63 -10.10 -0.29
C GLU A 283 8.13 -9.89 -0.13
N PHE A 284 7.39 -10.96 -0.31
CA PHE A 284 5.96 -11.05 -0.04
C PHE A 284 5.73 -11.78 1.28
N SER A 285 4.78 -11.32 2.10
CA SER A 285 4.51 -11.89 3.42
C SER A 285 3.02 -11.81 3.76
N LEU A 286 2.56 -12.72 4.61
CA LEU A 286 1.25 -12.60 5.25
C LEU A 286 1.30 -11.68 6.49
N ASN A 287 2.48 -11.37 7.01
CA ASN A 287 2.61 -10.39 8.09
C ASN A 287 2.22 -8.99 7.61
N GLY A 288 1.52 -8.25 8.47
CA GLY A 288 1.24 -6.83 8.27
C GLY A 288 2.08 -5.96 9.19
N THR A 289 1.86 -4.64 9.13
CA THR A 289 2.56 -3.67 9.97
C THR A 289 2.18 -3.79 11.46
N ASN A 290 0.92 -4.11 11.73
CA ASN A 290 0.34 -4.15 13.09
C ASN A 290 0.04 -5.57 13.59
N TYR A 291 0.34 -6.58 12.80
CA TYR A 291 0.18 -7.99 13.14
C TYR A 291 1.29 -8.81 12.49
N ALA A 292 1.90 -9.68 13.26
CA ALA A 292 2.99 -10.50 12.77
C ALA A 292 3.09 -11.82 13.54
N ASN A 293 3.53 -12.86 12.83
CA ASN A 293 3.90 -14.13 13.37
C ASN A 293 5.21 -14.58 12.71
N LYS A 294 6.17 -15.05 13.53
CA LYS A 294 7.48 -15.54 13.03
C LYS A 294 7.36 -16.73 12.07
N ASP A 295 6.27 -17.52 12.19
CA ASP A 295 6.01 -18.69 11.38
C ASP A 295 5.14 -18.36 10.14
N ALA A 296 4.76 -17.08 9.94
CA ALA A 296 4.00 -16.67 8.78
C ALA A 296 4.83 -16.87 7.50
N PRO A 297 4.25 -17.50 6.47
CA PRO A 297 4.98 -17.76 5.22
C PRO A 297 5.34 -16.45 4.53
N SER A 298 6.53 -16.43 3.96
CA SER A 298 7.00 -15.40 3.06
C SER A 298 7.51 -16.01 1.75
N ARG A 299 7.55 -15.21 0.70
CA ARG A 299 8.10 -15.59 -0.60
C ARG A 299 9.01 -14.48 -1.10
N LEU A 300 10.25 -14.83 -1.37
CA LEU A 300 11.24 -13.91 -1.91
C LEU A 300 11.36 -14.10 -3.42
N TYR A 301 11.46 -12.97 -4.15
CA TYR A 301 11.73 -12.96 -5.58
C TYR A 301 12.90 -12.02 -5.89
N ARG A 302 13.91 -12.54 -6.60
CA ARG A 302 15.07 -11.76 -7.06
C ARG A 302 14.84 -11.37 -8.52
N PRO A 303 14.51 -10.08 -8.79
CA PRO A 303 14.14 -9.68 -10.14
C PRO A 303 15.33 -9.60 -11.09
N ALA A 304 15.10 -10.01 -12.33
CA ALA A 304 15.95 -9.71 -13.46
C ALA A 304 15.43 -8.49 -14.25
N LEU A 305 16.27 -7.97 -15.14
CA LEU A 305 15.90 -6.88 -16.05
C LEU A 305 14.71 -7.31 -16.94
N GLY A 306 13.68 -6.48 -16.98
CA GLY A 306 12.47 -6.75 -17.75
C GLY A 306 11.47 -7.67 -17.09
N ASP A 307 11.75 -8.18 -15.87
CA ASP A 307 10.75 -8.98 -15.16
C ASP A 307 9.51 -8.17 -14.82
N ILE A 308 8.37 -8.82 -14.90
CA ILE A 308 7.07 -8.34 -14.41
C ILE A 308 6.54 -9.28 -13.35
N LEU A 309 6.09 -8.73 -12.24
CA LEU A 309 5.38 -9.46 -11.18
C LEU A 309 3.97 -8.93 -11.06
N LEU A 310 2.99 -9.83 -10.91
CA LEU A 310 1.59 -9.52 -10.64
C LEU A 310 1.13 -10.27 -9.39
N PHE A 311 0.35 -9.62 -8.54
CA PHE A 311 -0.12 -10.20 -7.28
C PHE A 311 -1.36 -9.45 -6.74
N PRO A 312 -2.16 -10.06 -5.85
CA PRO A 312 -3.28 -9.38 -5.22
C PRO A 312 -2.83 -8.16 -4.42
N SER A 313 -3.48 -7.01 -4.57
CA SER A 313 -3.14 -5.79 -3.85
C SER A 313 -3.22 -5.92 -2.33
N SER A 314 -3.89 -6.97 -1.82
CA SER A 314 -3.95 -7.33 -0.40
C SER A 314 -2.69 -8.04 0.12
N LEU A 315 -1.77 -8.43 -0.75
CA LEU A 315 -0.56 -9.14 -0.32
C LEU A 315 0.51 -8.13 0.12
N HIS A 316 0.93 -8.23 1.38
CA HIS A 316 2.00 -7.39 1.91
C HIS A 316 3.32 -7.70 1.20
N HIS A 317 4.05 -6.64 0.87
CA HIS A 317 5.35 -6.76 0.23
C HIS A 317 6.28 -5.61 0.63
N ARG A 318 7.59 -5.88 0.50
CA ARG A 318 8.65 -4.90 0.75
C ARG A 318 9.83 -5.14 -0.19
N THR A 319 10.69 -4.14 -0.35
CA THR A 319 11.99 -4.30 -1.02
C THR A 319 13.08 -4.50 0.03
N ILE A 320 13.95 -5.48 -0.17
CA ILE A 320 15.14 -5.68 0.66
C ILE A 320 16.17 -4.60 0.32
N PRO A 321 16.73 -3.86 1.31
CA PRO A 321 17.77 -2.86 1.06
C PRO A 321 18.99 -3.46 0.35
N PHE A 322 19.72 -2.65 -0.41
CA PHE A 322 20.92 -3.09 -1.13
C PHE A 322 22.08 -2.09 -0.94
N HIS A 323 23.32 -2.58 -1.07
CA HIS A 323 24.53 -1.79 -0.83
C HIS A 323 25.26 -1.37 -2.12
N ALA A 324 24.89 -1.94 -3.27
CA ALA A 324 25.48 -1.59 -4.53
C ALA A 324 25.31 -0.09 -4.84
N ASP A 325 26.34 0.53 -5.42
CA ASP A 325 26.32 1.95 -5.79
C ASP A 325 25.74 2.13 -7.19
N VAL A 326 24.52 1.63 -7.37
CA VAL A 326 23.72 1.72 -8.59
C VAL A 326 22.26 1.94 -8.24
N ASP A 327 21.55 2.66 -9.10
CA ASP A 327 20.11 2.83 -8.94
C ASP A 327 19.35 1.56 -9.35
N ARG A 328 18.32 1.20 -8.58
CA ARG A 328 17.29 0.23 -8.96
C ARG A 328 16.04 1.00 -9.38
N ILE A 329 15.58 0.78 -10.62
CA ILE A 329 14.46 1.50 -11.19
C ILE A 329 13.38 0.49 -11.56
N SER A 330 12.16 0.75 -11.10
CA SER A 330 10.98 -0.05 -11.41
C SER A 330 9.76 0.85 -11.63
N ILE A 331 8.80 0.35 -12.40
CA ILE A 331 7.46 0.89 -12.46
C ILE A 331 6.57 -0.02 -11.64
N ALA A 332 6.02 0.51 -10.56
CA ALA A 332 4.95 -0.13 -9.82
C ALA A 332 3.60 0.36 -10.37
N PHE A 333 2.59 -0.49 -10.32
CA PHE A 333 1.26 -0.16 -10.82
C PHE A 333 0.17 -0.92 -10.10
N ASP A 334 -1.03 -0.34 -10.12
CA ASP A 334 -2.27 -0.95 -9.65
C ASP A 334 -3.30 -1.00 -10.77
N LEU A 335 -4.00 -2.11 -10.85
CA LEU A 335 -5.28 -2.20 -11.55
C LEU A 335 -6.36 -1.70 -10.59
N LYS A 336 -6.89 -0.51 -10.82
CA LYS A 336 -7.90 0.12 -9.96
C LYS A 336 -9.29 -0.06 -10.55
N PRO A 337 -10.27 -0.58 -9.79
CA PRO A 337 -11.66 -0.57 -10.23
C PRO A 337 -12.14 0.87 -10.50
N VAL A 338 -12.79 1.09 -11.63
CA VAL A 338 -13.51 2.34 -11.87
C VAL A 338 -14.87 2.22 -11.17
N MET A 339 -15.14 3.13 -10.24
CA MET A 339 -16.45 3.19 -9.60
C MET A 339 -17.45 3.74 -10.59
N THR A 340 -18.34 2.90 -11.13
CA THR A 340 -19.52 3.36 -11.84
C THR A 340 -20.41 4.09 -10.85
N THR A 341 -20.59 5.40 -11.08
CA THR A 341 -21.50 6.28 -10.31
C THR A 341 -22.94 5.88 -10.48
#